data_f8380ff6e52ebe2ed72d3dd17178ccbd
#
_entry.id   f8380ff6e52ebe2ed72d3dd17178ccbd
#
_cell.length_a   1.000
_cell.length_b   1.000
_cell.length_c   1.000
_cell.angle_alpha   90.00
_cell.angle_beta   90.00
_cell.angle_gamma   90.00
#
_symmetry.space_group_name_H-M   'P 1'
#
loop_
_entity.id
_entity.type
_entity.pdbx_description
1 polymer ?
#
loop_
_entity_poly.entity_id
_entity_poly.type
_entity_poly.pdbx_seq_one_letter_code
_entity_poly.pdbx_strand_id
1 'polypeptide(L)'
;MTTAYKDFLKRDLAIDDYVVFPAPRGGGMKLGKIIKFTPLQIRVEWTYKWRDKVHSESATRYANQCVRVEGPDLTMYLLSGEY
;
A
#
# COMPACT_ATOMS: atom_id res chain seq x y z
N MET A 1 13.54 16.95 -10.29
CA MET A 1 13.44 15.71 -11.03
C MET A 1 12.60 14.71 -10.24
N THR A 2 11.58 14.24 -10.87
CA THR A 2 10.71 13.27 -10.23
C THR A 2 11.35 11.89 -10.30
N THR A 3 11.58 11.31 -9.13
CA THR A 3 11.94 9.91 -9.07
C THR A 3 10.65 9.14 -9.31
N ALA A 4 10.49 8.64 -10.52
CA ALA A 4 9.30 7.88 -10.84
C ALA A 4 9.47 6.45 -10.34
N TYR A 5 8.81 6.13 -9.25
CA TYR A 5 8.64 4.74 -8.86
C TYR A 5 7.50 4.13 -9.66
N LYS A 6 7.69 2.91 -10.09
CA LYS A 6 6.68 2.18 -10.83
C LYS A 6 6.33 0.90 -10.09
N ASP A 7 5.05 0.54 -10.12
CA ASP A 7 4.58 -0.68 -9.48
C ASP A 7 4.94 -1.92 -10.33
N PHE A 8 4.47 -3.08 -9.90
CA PHE A 8 4.71 -4.34 -10.61
C PHE A 8 4.24 -4.29 -12.07
N LEU A 9 3.17 -3.57 -12.33
CA LEU A 9 2.61 -3.43 -13.68
C LEU A 9 3.19 -2.23 -14.43
N LYS A 10 4.25 -1.62 -13.89
CA LYS A 10 4.96 -0.48 -14.47
C LYS A 10 4.13 0.79 -14.59
N ARG A 11 3.18 0.96 -13.69
CA ARG A 11 2.41 2.19 -13.59
C ARG A 11 3.08 3.14 -12.59
N ASP A 12 2.98 4.44 -12.86
CA ASP A 12 3.59 5.44 -11.99
C ASP A 12 2.91 5.48 -10.62
N LEU A 13 3.72 5.64 -9.58
CA LEU A 13 3.23 5.74 -8.20
C LEU A 13 3.43 7.15 -7.69
N ALA A 14 2.50 7.62 -6.87
CA ALA A 14 2.55 8.93 -6.24
C ALA A 14 2.21 8.79 -4.76
N ILE A 15 2.57 9.82 -3.99
CA ILE A 15 2.16 9.92 -2.59
C ILE A 15 0.62 9.88 -2.53
N ASP A 16 0.09 9.19 -1.54
CA ASP A 16 -1.34 8.96 -1.31
C ASP A 16 -1.99 7.93 -2.25
N ASP A 17 -1.23 7.34 -3.17
CA ASP A 17 -1.75 6.21 -3.94
C ASP A 17 -1.91 4.99 -3.03
N TYR A 18 -2.95 4.20 -3.30
CA TYR A 18 -3.14 2.93 -2.61
C TYR A 18 -2.50 1.81 -3.41
N VAL A 19 -1.83 0.91 -2.71
CA VAL A 19 -1.16 -0.23 -3.33
C VAL A 19 -1.44 -1.50 -2.53
N VAL A 20 -1.45 -2.62 -3.23
CA VAL A 20 -1.47 -3.94 -2.61
C VAL A 20 -0.03 -4.42 -2.56
N PHE A 21 0.38 -4.96 -1.42
CA PHE A 21 1.76 -5.39 -1.19
C PHE A 21 1.79 -6.61 -0.27
N PRO A 22 2.88 -7.39 -0.29
CA PRO A 22 3.01 -8.55 0.62
C PRO A 22 3.13 -8.09 2.07
N ALA A 23 2.37 -8.71 2.96
CA ALA A 23 2.46 -8.41 4.38
C ALA A 23 3.83 -8.78 4.94
N PRO A 24 4.34 -8.02 5.94
CA PRO A 24 5.69 -8.27 6.45
C PRO A 24 5.87 -9.60 7.18
N ARG A 25 4.79 -10.20 7.63
CA ARG A 25 4.88 -11.45 8.40
C ARG A 25 4.18 -12.61 7.72
N GLY A 26 4.17 -12.59 6.40
CA GLY A 26 3.56 -13.69 5.64
C GLY A 26 2.05 -13.79 5.76
N GLY A 27 1.39 -12.72 6.18
CA GLY A 27 -0.07 -12.72 6.32
C GLY A 27 -0.84 -12.46 5.03
N GLY A 28 -0.26 -12.82 3.89
CA GLY A 28 -0.88 -12.58 2.59
C GLY A 28 -0.64 -11.17 2.10
N MET A 29 -1.58 -10.63 1.35
CA MET A 29 -1.48 -9.30 0.77
C MET A 29 -2.23 -8.29 1.63
N LYS A 30 -1.71 -7.07 1.68
CA LYS A 30 -2.32 -5.95 2.40
C LYS A 30 -2.52 -4.79 1.45
N LEU A 31 -3.53 -3.98 1.75
CA LEU A 31 -3.73 -2.70 1.07
C LEU A 31 -3.22 -1.59 1.96
N GLY A 32 -2.38 -0.72 1.41
CA GLY A 32 -1.84 0.40 2.14
C GLY A 32 -1.73 1.63 1.27
N LYS A 33 -1.44 2.77 1.90
CA LYS A 33 -1.28 4.05 1.22
C LYS A 33 0.19 4.44 1.23
N ILE A 34 0.70 4.91 0.10
CA ILE A 34 2.07 5.41 0.01
C ILE A 34 2.16 6.73 0.74
N ILE A 35 3.03 6.80 1.74
CA ILE A 35 3.22 8.01 2.54
C ILE A 35 4.55 8.69 2.30
N LYS A 36 5.51 7.99 1.73
CA LYS A 36 6.84 8.54 1.52
C LYS A 36 7.59 7.71 0.49
N PHE A 37 8.44 8.38 -0.27
CA PHE A 37 9.42 7.72 -1.12
C PHE A 37 10.79 7.81 -0.44
N THR A 38 11.51 6.70 -0.42
CA THR A 38 12.89 6.64 0.03
C THR A 38 13.79 6.45 -1.20
N PRO A 39 15.10 6.56 -1.07
CA PRO A 39 15.98 6.42 -2.25
C PRO A 39 15.84 5.10 -3.01
N LEU A 40 15.46 4.01 -2.33
CA LEU A 40 15.38 2.70 -2.98
C LEU A 40 14.01 2.03 -2.85
N GLN A 41 13.14 2.57 -2.00
CA GLN A 41 11.88 1.91 -1.66
C GLN A 41 10.79 2.93 -1.48
N ILE A 42 9.56 2.43 -1.37
CA ILE A 42 8.43 3.24 -0.95
C ILE A 42 8.05 2.86 0.47
N ARG A 43 7.51 3.82 1.21
CA ARG A 43 6.97 3.57 2.54
C ARG A 43 5.46 3.55 2.44
N VAL A 44 4.86 2.46 2.90
CA VAL A 44 3.42 2.27 2.88
C VAL A 44 2.88 2.18 4.29
N GLU A 45 1.68 2.67 4.48
CA GLU A 45 1.00 2.65 5.77
C GLU A 45 -0.36 1.98 5.59
N TRP A 46 -0.72 1.13 6.55
CA TRP A 46 -2.02 0.49 6.54
C TRP A 46 -2.59 0.48 7.94
N THR A 47 -3.92 0.26 8.03
CA THR A 47 -4.60 0.14 9.30
C THR A 47 -5.17 -1.25 9.44
N TYR A 48 -5.35 -1.67 10.68
CA TYR A 48 -5.98 -2.95 11.00
C TYR A 48 -6.73 -2.80 12.32
N LYS A 49 -7.68 -3.70 12.54
CA LYS A 49 -8.45 -3.72 13.78
C LYS A 49 -7.95 -4.85 14.67
N TRP A 50 -7.74 -4.52 15.91
CA TRP A 50 -7.34 -5.50 16.92
C TRP A 50 -8.04 -5.14 18.23
N ARG A 51 -8.88 -6.05 18.74
CA ARG A 51 -9.62 -5.88 19.98
C ARG A 51 -10.44 -4.57 19.98
N ASP A 52 -11.18 -4.34 18.91
CA ASP A 52 -12.04 -3.17 18.72
C ASP A 52 -11.29 -1.84 18.62
N LYS A 53 -9.97 -1.87 18.50
CA LYS A 53 -9.17 -0.67 18.29
C LYS A 53 -8.56 -0.68 16.91
N VAL A 54 -8.48 0.50 16.31
CA VAL A 54 -7.82 0.68 15.02
C VAL A 54 -6.35 1.00 15.27
N HIS A 55 -5.48 0.24 14.65
CA HIS A 55 -4.04 0.43 14.73
C HIS A 55 -3.52 0.77 13.34
N SER A 56 -2.40 1.46 13.29
CA SER A 56 -1.72 1.70 12.03
C SER A 56 -0.29 1.20 12.11
N GLU A 57 0.21 0.69 10.99
CA GLU A 57 1.59 0.27 10.85
C GLU A 57 2.12 0.77 9.52
N SER A 58 3.42 0.82 9.41
CA SER A 58 4.07 1.17 8.15
C SER A 58 5.28 0.26 7.93
N ALA A 59 5.64 0.13 6.68
CA ALA A 59 6.82 -0.64 6.29
C ALA A 59 7.32 -0.11 4.96
N THR A 60 8.58 -0.44 4.65
CA THR A 60 9.14 -0.13 3.35
C THR A 60 9.03 -1.34 2.44
N ARG A 61 8.75 -1.08 1.16
CA ARG A 61 8.64 -2.13 0.15
C ARG A 61 9.23 -1.61 -1.14
N TYR A 62 9.80 -2.51 -1.93
CA TYR A 62 10.21 -2.14 -3.27
C TYR A 62 8.96 -1.89 -4.13
N ALA A 63 9.01 -0.83 -4.92
CA ALA A 63 7.86 -0.45 -5.74
C ALA A 63 7.40 -1.58 -6.64
N ASN A 64 8.33 -2.35 -7.19
CA ASN A 64 7.99 -3.45 -8.08
C ASN A 64 7.34 -4.65 -7.38
N GLN A 65 7.24 -4.62 -6.05
CA GLN A 65 6.51 -5.63 -5.28
C GLN A 65 5.08 -5.21 -4.97
N CYS A 66 4.71 -4.01 -5.39
CA CYS A 66 3.40 -3.42 -5.09
C CYS A 66 2.59 -3.29 -6.36
N VAL A 67 1.28 -3.33 -6.24
CA VAL A 67 0.36 -3.10 -7.35
C VAL A 67 -0.57 -1.96 -6.96
N ARG A 68 -0.59 -0.92 -7.77
CA ARG A 68 -1.46 0.23 -7.55
C ARG A 68 -2.92 -0.18 -7.76
N VAL A 69 -3.78 0.24 -6.84
CA VAL A 69 -5.20 -0.07 -6.88
C VAL A 69 -5.97 1.24 -6.92
N GLU A 70 -6.97 1.31 -7.79
CA GLU A 70 -7.80 2.51 -7.90
C GLU A 70 -9.19 2.14 -8.42
N GLY A 71 -10.11 3.13 -8.38
CA GLY A 71 -11.44 2.96 -8.94
C GLY A 71 -12.34 2.06 -8.12
N PRO A 72 -13.23 1.32 -8.79
CA PRO A 72 -14.23 0.51 -8.09
C PRO A 72 -13.65 -0.55 -7.16
N ASP A 73 -12.52 -1.14 -7.52
CA ASP A 73 -11.90 -2.19 -6.71
C ASP A 73 -11.48 -1.65 -5.34
N LEU A 74 -10.87 -0.47 -5.33
CA LEU A 74 -10.47 0.17 -4.09
C LEU A 74 -11.69 0.53 -3.24
N THR A 75 -12.72 1.11 -3.87
CA THR A 75 -13.94 1.48 -3.17
C THR A 75 -14.59 0.26 -2.53
N MET A 76 -14.69 -0.84 -3.26
CA MET A 76 -15.28 -2.07 -2.74
C MET A 76 -14.51 -2.58 -1.54
N TYR A 77 -13.19 -2.57 -1.61
CA TYR A 77 -12.36 -3.01 -0.50
C TYR A 77 -12.57 -2.16 0.76
N LEU A 78 -12.59 -0.84 0.60
CA LEU A 78 -12.77 0.07 1.73
C LEU A 78 -14.16 -0.06 2.35
N LEU A 79 -15.17 -0.32 1.53
CA LEU A 79 -16.54 -0.51 2.03
C LEU A 79 -16.73 -1.86 2.73
N SER A 80 -15.93 -2.85 2.37
CA SER A 80 -16.05 -4.17 3.00
C SER A 80 -15.55 -4.18 4.44
N GLY A 81 -14.70 -3.23 4.81
CA GLY A 81 -14.12 -3.19 6.15
C GLY A 81 -13.09 -4.25 6.43
N GLU A 82 -12.63 -4.94 5.41
CA GLU A 82 -11.62 -6.02 5.54
C GLU A 82 -10.21 -5.48 5.37
N TYR A 83 -9.82 -4.57 6.24
CA TYR A 83 -8.46 -4.03 6.21
C TYR A 83 -7.76 -4.22 7.55
#